data_ce431eeee43d9e0009921a310d47b18e
#
_entry.id   ce431eeee43d9e0009921a310d47b18e
#
_cell.length_a   1.000
_cell.length_b   1.000
_cell.length_c   1.000
_cell.angle_alpha   90.00
_cell.angle_beta   90.00
_cell.angle_gamma   90.00
#
_symmetry.space_group_name_H-M   'P 1'
#
loop_
_entity.id
_entity.type
_entity.pdbx_description
1 polymer ?
#
loop_
_entity_poly.entity_id
_entity_poly.type
_entity_poly.pdbx_seq_one_letter_code
_entity_poly.pdbx_strand_id
1 'polypeptide(L)'
;MPQEQIEAARIEGATYYQMMRYVLLPGIRPTITLMMIMTVIWSFLAFDFVYILTQGGPAFSSELLSTLAYRKAFYDLNVGQAAAAALVISLFGLVGTFFYVRVQTREGEQ
;
A
#
# COMPACT_ATOMS: atom_id res chain seq x y z
N MET A 1 14.85 -10.15 13.36
CA MET A 1 15.82 -9.08 13.68
C MET A 1 16.89 -9.68 14.57
N PRO A 2 18.16 -9.51 14.32
CA PRO A 2 19.19 -10.08 15.15
C PRO A 2 19.21 -9.34 16.48
N GLN A 3 18.84 -10.01 17.55
CA GLN A 3 18.95 -9.50 18.91
C GLN A 3 20.40 -9.10 19.24
N GLU A 4 21.35 -9.76 18.61
CA GLU A 4 22.79 -9.48 18.70
C GLU A 4 23.17 -8.04 18.39
N GLN A 5 22.53 -7.40 17.38
CA GLN A 5 22.80 -6.00 17.05
C GLN A 5 22.30 -5.02 18.12
N ILE A 6 21.20 -5.37 18.77
CA ILE A 6 20.64 -4.56 19.87
C ILE A 6 21.51 -4.68 21.10
N GLU A 7 21.99 -5.88 21.40
CA GLU A 7 22.88 -6.14 22.53
C GLU A 7 24.23 -5.47 22.33
N ALA A 8 24.81 -5.54 21.13
CA ALA A 8 26.06 -4.87 20.79
C ALA A 8 25.94 -3.34 20.97
N ALA A 9 24.88 -2.73 20.46
CA ALA A 9 24.65 -1.30 20.61
C ALA A 9 24.46 -0.87 22.08
N ARG A 10 23.90 -1.73 22.93
CA ARG A 10 23.80 -1.49 24.37
C ARG A 10 25.15 -1.55 25.07
N ILE A 11 26.00 -2.49 24.69
CA ILE A 11 27.35 -2.64 25.25
C ILE A 11 28.20 -1.43 24.88
N GLU A 12 28.04 -0.85 23.69
CA GLU A 12 28.69 0.34 23.20
C GLU A 12 28.16 1.64 23.85
N GLY A 13 27.14 1.54 24.72
CA GLY A 13 26.62 2.69 25.47
C GLY A 13 25.65 3.57 24.64
N ALA A 14 25.07 3.04 23.56
CA ALA A 14 24.10 3.76 22.75
C ALA A 14 22.84 4.11 23.57
N THR A 15 22.41 5.37 23.49
CA THR A 15 21.15 5.79 24.09
C THR A 15 19.96 5.14 23.35
N TYR A 16 18.82 5.00 24.04
CA TYR A 16 17.60 4.43 23.46
C TYR A 16 17.22 5.08 22.14
N TYR A 17 17.36 6.40 22.02
CA TYR A 17 17.06 7.15 20.79
C TYR A 17 18.05 6.82 19.65
N GLN A 18 19.32 6.68 19.96
CA GLN A 18 20.35 6.29 19.00
C GLN A 18 20.11 4.85 18.48
N MET A 19 19.78 3.93 19.38
CA MET A 19 19.45 2.56 19.03
C MET A 19 18.22 2.49 18.12
N MET A 20 17.17 3.28 18.42
CA MET A 20 15.96 3.35 17.62
C MET A 20 16.26 3.88 16.21
N ARG A 21 17.02 4.96 16.10
CA ARG A 21 17.27 5.67 14.84
C ARG A 21 18.30 4.99 13.94
N TYR A 22 19.35 4.41 14.52
CA TYR A 22 20.47 3.88 13.74
C TYR A 22 20.50 2.37 13.61
N VAL A 23 19.81 1.63 14.49
CA VAL A 23 19.77 0.17 14.46
C VAL A 23 18.38 -0.35 14.07
N LEU A 24 17.35 0.03 14.84
CA LEU A 24 16.00 -0.51 14.60
C LEU A 24 15.37 0.05 13.30
N LEU A 25 15.35 1.36 13.14
CA LEU A 25 14.69 1.99 12.00
C LEU A 25 15.26 1.52 10.64
N PRO A 26 16.58 1.49 10.44
CA PRO A 26 17.13 0.92 9.21
C PRO A 26 16.80 -0.54 9.01
N GLY A 27 16.82 -1.34 10.08
CA GLY A 27 16.53 -2.78 10.01
C GLY A 27 15.09 -3.12 9.64
N ILE A 28 14.12 -2.26 9.96
CA ILE A 28 12.69 -2.48 9.62
C ILE A 28 12.24 -1.73 8.37
N ARG A 29 13.10 -0.93 7.74
CA ARG A 29 12.77 -0.19 6.50
C ARG A 29 12.16 -1.07 5.42
N PRO A 30 12.73 -2.25 5.09
CA PRO A 30 12.17 -3.11 4.06
C PRO A 30 10.73 -3.51 4.36
N THR A 31 10.46 -3.90 5.59
CA THR A 31 9.13 -4.30 6.06
C THR A 31 8.14 -3.14 6.01
N ILE A 32 8.55 -1.94 6.44
CA ILE A 32 7.71 -0.73 6.37
C ILE A 32 7.36 -0.41 4.92
N THR A 33 8.35 -0.43 4.03
CA THR A 33 8.14 -0.15 2.60
C THR A 33 7.16 -1.15 1.98
N LEU A 34 7.35 -2.44 2.26
CA LEU A 34 6.44 -3.49 1.81
C LEU A 34 5.02 -3.27 2.33
N MET A 35 4.86 -3.01 3.61
CA MET A 35 3.55 -2.74 4.22
C MET A 35 2.88 -1.50 3.64
N MET A 36 3.64 -0.42 3.40
CA MET A 36 3.09 0.79 2.78
C MET A 36 2.58 0.51 1.37
N ILE A 37 3.36 -0.17 0.54
CA ILE A 37 2.96 -0.52 -0.83
C ILE A 37 1.72 -1.42 -0.82
N MET A 38 1.71 -2.45 0.03
CA MET A 38 0.56 -3.34 0.18
C MET A 38 -0.69 -2.58 0.63
N THR A 39 -0.57 -1.67 1.58
CA THR A 39 -1.69 -0.85 2.07
C THR A 39 -2.26 0.02 0.94
N VAL A 40 -1.41 0.62 0.11
CA VAL A 40 -1.85 1.41 -1.05
C VAL A 40 -2.59 0.54 -2.05
N ILE A 41 -2.05 -0.63 -2.41
CA ILE A 41 -2.70 -1.56 -3.35
C ILE A 41 -4.07 -2.00 -2.81
N TRP A 42 -4.13 -2.40 -1.55
CA TRP A 42 -5.37 -2.84 -0.91
C TRP A 42 -6.41 -1.72 -0.80
N SER A 43 -5.97 -0.47 -0.62
CA SER A 43 -6.86 0.69 -0.60
C SER A 43 -7.62 0.87 -1.93
N PHE A 44 -6.97 0.61 -3.06
CA PHE A 44 -7.63 0.65 -4.37
C PHE A 44 -8.58 -0.53 -4.60
N LEU A 45 -8.34 -1.66 -3.95
CA LEU A 45 -9.14 -2.87 -4.05
C LEU A 45 -10.22 -2.99 -2.96
N ALA A 46 -10.36 -2.00 -2.08
CA ALA A 46 -11.32 -2.01 -0.96
C ALA A 46 -12.79 -1.82 -1.42
N PHE A 47 -13.16 -2.49 -2.51
CA PHE A 47 -14.51 -2.43 -3.10
C PHE A 47 -15.58 -2.94 -2.14
N ASP A 48 -15.35 -4.11 -1.53
CA ASP A 48 -16.37 -4.81 -0.74
C ASP A 48 -16.86 -3.98 0.44
N PHE A 49 -15.94 -3.37 1.18
CA PHE A 49 -16.30 -2.56 2.35
C PHE A 49 -17.17 -1.37 1.98
N VAL A 50 -16.78 -0.61 0.97
CA VAL A 50 -17.51 0.59 0.56
C VAL A 50 -18.83 0.20 -0.11
N TYR A 51 -18.84 -0.85 -0.93
CA TYR A 51 -20.05 -1.29 -1.62
C TYR A 51 -21.10 -1.83 -0.64
N ILE A 52 -20.70 -2.64 0.35
CA ILE A 52 -21.62 -3.22 1.31
C ILE A 52 -22.13 -2.18 2.33
N LEU A 53 -21.25 -1.30 2.81
CA LEU A 53 -21.59 -0.36 3.88
C LEU A 53 -22.30 0.90 3.38
N THR A 54 -21.85 1.48 2.28
CA THR A 54 -22.29 2.82 1.87
C THR A 54 -22.75 2.90 0.41
N GLN A 55 -22.41 1.93 -0.41
CA GLN A 55 -22.64 1.96 -1.88
C GLN A 55 -22.12 3.24 -2.55
N GLY A 56 -21.05 3.83 -1.98
CA GLY A 56 -20.51 5.11 -2.44
C GLY A 56 -21.12 6.35 -1.77
N GLY A 57 -22.18 6.20 -0.96
CA GLY A 57 -22.92 7.32 -0.35
C GLY A 57 -22.33 7.89 0.94
N PRO A 58 -22.92 8.95 1.50
CA PRO A 58 -23.94 9.79 0.90
C PRO A 58 -23.40 10.71 -0.20
N ALA A 59 -24.19 10.98 -1.25
CA ALA A 59 -23.83 11.87 -2.36
C ALA A 59 -22.45 11.59 -2.97
N PHE A 60 -22.09 10.31 -3.14
CA PHE A 60 -20.80 9.82 -3.68
C PHE A 60 -19.56 10.22 -2.86
N SER A 61 -19.72 10.67 -1.63
CA SER A 61 -18.60 11.11 -0.77
C SER A 61 -17.66 9.99 -0.37
N SER A 62 -18.10 8.73 -0.39
CA SER A 62 -17.29 7.54 -0.12
C SER A 62 -17.03 6.70 -1.38
N GLU A 63 -17.29 7.24 -2.57
CA GLU A 63 -17.12 6.50 -3.82
C GLU A 63 -15.64 6.24 -4.10
N LEU A 64 -15.29 5.00 -4.32
CA LEU A 64 -13.99 4.57 -4.80
C LEU A 64 -14.00 4.40 -6.32
N LEU A 65 -12.82 4.39 -6.93
CA LEU A 65 -12.72 4.15 -8.37
C LEU A 65 -13.27 2.77 -8.77
N SER A 66 -13.15 1.79 -7.88
CA SER A 66 -13.72 0.45 -8.06
C SER A 66 -15.24 0.44 -7.98
N THR A 67 -15.85 1.16 -7.04
CA THR A 67 -17.31 1.30 -6.96
C THR A 67 -17.88 2.11 -8.10
N LEU A 68 -17.16 3.13 -8.56
CA LEU A 68 -17.49 3.90 -9.75
C LEU A 68 -17.52 3.01 -11.01
N ALA A 69 -16.46 2.19 -11.21
CA ALA A 69 -16.39 1.27 -12.34
C ALA A 69 -17.57 0.29 -12.33
N TYR A 70 -17.87 -0.27 -11.16
CA TYR A 70 -19.01 -1.18 -10.98
C TYR A 70 -20.35 -0.51 -11.31
N ARG A 71 -20.60 0.68 -10.76
CA ARG A 71 -21.82 1.45 -11.01
C ARG A 71 -21.97 1.78 -12.48
N LYS A 72 -20.90 2.24 -13.14
CA LYS A 72 -20.91 2.55 -14.57
C LYS A 72 -21.18 1.33 -15.44
N ALA A 73 -20.68 0.15 -15.06
CA ALA A 73 -20.91 -1.08 -15.80
C ALA A 73 -22.33 -1.62 -15.66
N PHE A 74 -22.86 -1.68 -14.44
CA PHE A 74 -24.06 -2.44 -14.12
C PHE A 74 -25.31 -1.59 -13.89
N TYR A 75 -25.18 -0.34 -13.44
CA TYR A 75 -26.33 0.54 -13.24
C TYR A 75 -26.52 1.53 -14.39
N ASP A 76 -25.44 2.21 -14.79
CA ASP A 76 -25.49 3.20 -15.87
C ASP A 76 -25.41 2.53 -17.27
N LEU A 77 -25.04 1.26 -17.32
CA LEU A 77 -24.81 0.47 -18.55
C LEU A 77 -23.84 1.16 -19.52
N ASN A 78 -22.94 1.97 -18.99
CA ASN A 78 -21.93 2.68 -19.76
C ASN A 78 -20.59 1.94 -19.71
N VAL A 79 -20.48 0.93 -20.56
CA VAL A 79 -19.31 0.03 -20.60
C VAL A 79 -18.01 0.79 -20.91
N GLY A 80 -18.07 1.85 -21.72
CA GLY A 80 -16.88 2.66 -22.05
C GLY A 80 -16.30 3.38 -20.83
N GLN A 81 -17.14 4.02 -20.01
CA GLN A 81 -16.69 4.67 -18.78
C GLN A 81 -16.24 3.66 -17.71
N ALA A 82 -16.93 2.54 -17.61
CA ALA A 82 -16.52 1.46 -16.71
C ALA A 82 -15.14 0.90 -17.08
N ALA A 83 -14.92 0.66 -18.37
CA ALA A 83 -13.62 0.20 -18.88
C ALA A 83 -12.51 1.23 -18.63
N ALA A 84 -12.78 2.51 -18.83
CA ALA A 84 -11.83 3.58 -18.54
C ALA A 84 -11.43 3.62 -17.04
N ALA A 85 -12.41 3.51 -16.13
CA ALA A 85 -12.13 3.44 -14.70
C ALA A 85 -11.31 2.19 -14.33
N ALA A 86 -11.63 1.03 -14.91
CA ALA A 86 -10.87 -0.20 -14.69
C ALA A 86 -9.44 -0.10 -15.21
N LEU A 87 -9.21 0.54 -16.34
CA LEU A 87 -7.86 0.79 -16.87
C LEU A 87 -7.04 1.69 -15.95
N VAL A 88 -7.65 2.72 -15.38
CA VAL A 88 -6.97 3.60 -14.41
C VAL A 88 -6.57 2.82 -13.16
N ILE A 89 -7.46 1.97 -12.61
CA ILE A 89 -7.13 1.09 -11.47
C ILE A 89 -5.94 0.19 -11.82
N SER A 90 -5.98 -0.45 -13.00
CA SER A 90 -4.93 -1.34 -13.47
C SER A 90 -3.59 -0.62 -13.62
N LEU A 91 -3.61 0.60 -14.14
CA LEU A 91 -2.41 1.42 -14.30
C LEU A 91 -1.77 1.75 -12.93
N PHE A 92 -2.56 2.15 -11.94
CA PHE A 92 -2.07 2.37 -10.58
C PHE A 92 -1.51 1.10 -9.96
N GLY A 93 -2.17 -0.05 -10.17
CA GLY A 93 -1.68 -1.35 -9.72
C GLY A 93 -0.33 -1.72 -10.34
N LEU A 94 -0.16 -1.50 -11.65
CA LEU A 94 1.11 -1.74 -12.35
C LEU A 94 2.23 -0.83 -11.85
N VAL A 95 1.95 0.46 -11.68
CA VAL A 95 2.92 1.41 -11.11
C VAL A 95 3.32 1.00 -9.71
N GLY A 96 2.38 0.63 -8.85
CA GLY A 96 2.65 0.14 -7.50
C GLY A 96 3.53 -1.12 -7.50
N THR A 97 3.21 -2.07 -8.37
CA THR A 97 3.99 -3.31 -8.54
C THR A 97 5.41 -3.02 -9.04
N PHE A 98 5.56 -2.11 -10.00
CA PHE A 98 6.87 -1.71 -10.51
C PHE A 98 7.76 -1.11 -9.40
N PHE A 99 7.21 -0.22 -8.59
CA PHE A 99 7.92 0.34 -7.44
C PHE A 99 8.27 -0.74 -6.41
N TYR A 100 7.35 -1.65 -6.12
CA TYR A 100 7.58 -2.77 -5.21
C TYR A 100 8.76 -3.62 -5.64
N VAL A 101 8.76 -4.10 -6.89
CA VAL A 101 9.84 -4.92 -7.43
C VAL A 101 11.18 -4.17 -7.42
N ARG A 102 11.17 -2.89 -7.78
CA ARG A 102 12.40 -2.09 -7.80
C ARG A 102 13.00 -1.87 -6.41
N VAL A 103 12.18 -1.73 -5.39
CA VAL A 103 12.65 -1.61 -3.99
C VAL A 103 13.19 -2.94 -3.50
N GLN A 104 12.49 -4.03 -3.78
CA GLN A 104 12.89 -5.37 -3.33
C GLN A 104 14.20 -5.84 -3.97
N THR A 105 14.42 -5.55 -5.27
CA THR A 105 15.69 -5.90 -5.93
C THR A 105 16.88 -5.13 -5.38
N ARG A 106 16.69 -3.89 -4.91
CA ARG A 106 17.78 -3.13 -4.27
C ARG A 106 18.16 -3.63 -2.89
N GLU A 107 17.26 -4.30 -2.20
CA GLU A 107 17.49 -4.84 -0.85
C GLU A 107 18.08 -6.27 -0.89
N GLY A 108 17.89 -6.99 -1.99
CA GLY A 108 18.46 -8.33 -2.20
C GLY A 108 19.96 -8.34 -2.57
N GLU A 109 20.52 -7.17 -2.90
CA GLU A 109 21.95 -7.03 -3.27
C GLU A 109 22.86 -6.56 -2.13
N GLN A 110 22.33 -6.43 -0.90
CA GLN A 110 23.09 -6.11 0.33
C GLN A 110 23.09 -7.29 1.30
#